data_82db67ecb25b78b0ddadb09e488c4fb5
#
_entry.id   82db67ecb25b78b0ddadb09e488c4fb5
#
_cell.length_a   1.000
_cell.length_b   1.000
_cell.length_c   1.000
_cell.angle_alpha   90.00
_cell.angle_beta   90.00
_cell.angle_gamma   90.00
#
_symmetry.space_group_name_H-M   'P 1'
#
loop_
_entity.id
_entity.type
_entity.pdbx_description
1 polymer ?
#
loop_
_entity_poly.entity_id
_entity_poly.type
_entity_poly.pdbx_seq_one_letter_code
_entity_poly.pdbx_strand_id
1 'polypeptide(L)'
;MKTSYLHTNQWFWGESVDIVSADGAAMVCVKFDKKTFPKAGYICDLSVIPTQRKQGLGSKMMQYALDVCREHEMTFARLHVDIKNVWLCEWYERLGFKELSRDEHELEMIKEL
;
A
#
# COMPACT_ATOMS: atom_id res chain seq x y z
N MET A 1 2.27 -14.47 10.73
CA MET A 1 1.79 -14.68 9.36
C MET A 1 2.98 -14.72 8.40
N LYS A 2 2.91 -15.57 7.41
CA LYS A 2 3.93 -15.62 6.35
C LYS A 2 3.34 -15.13 5.05
N THR A 3 4.17 -14.49 4.22
CA THR A 3 3.83 -14.30 2.80
C THR A 3 4.24 -15.57 2.07
N SER A 4 3.32 -16.19 1.33
CA SER A 4 3.62 -17.36 0.52
C SER A 4 3.89 -16.97 -0.93
N TYR A 5 3.62 -15.74 -1.29
CA TYR A 5 3.56 -15.34 -2.67
C TYR A 5 3.98 -13.88 -2.82
N LEU A 6 4.97 -13.67 -3.67
CA LEU A 6 5.41 -12.36 -4.08
C LEU A 6 5.53 -12.38 -5.60
N HIS A 7 4.60 -11.74 -6.29
CA HIS A 7 4.55 -11.74 -7.73
C HIS A 7 4.88 -10.37 -8.29
N THR A 8 5.87 -10.31 -9.19
CA THR A 8 6.30 -9.07 -9.82
C THR A 8 5.86 -9.07 -11.28
N ASN A 9 5.13 -8.04 -11.66
CA ASN A 9 4.74 -7.79 -13.04
C ASN A 9 5.48 -6.55 -13.55
N GLN A 10 5.94 -6.62 -14.80
CA GLN A 10 6.60 -5.49 -15.44
C GLN A 10 5.75 -4.99 -16.60
N TRP A 11 5.69 -3.67 -16.77
CA TRP A 11 5.03 -3.04 -17.91
C TRP A 11 5.92 -1.92 -18.45
N PHE A 12 5.45 -1.29 -19.51
CA PHE A 12 6.28 -0.35 -20.31
C PHE A 12 7.01 0.71 -19.47
N TRP A 13 6.39 1.29 -18.45
CA TRP A 13 7.01 2.35 -17.64
C TRP A 13 7.07 2.05 -16.14
N GLY A 14 6.90 0.82 -15.79
CA GLY A 14 6.96 0.49 -14.37
C GLY A 14 6.85 -0.99 -14.08
N GLU A 15 6.56 -1.29 -12.83
CA GLU A 15 6.34 -2.64 -12.37
C GLU A 15 5.36 -2.64 -11.20
N SER A 16 4.78 -3.77 -10.88
CA SER A 16 3.97 -3.95 -9.68
C SER A 16 4.40 -5.21 -8.95
N VAL A 17 4.22 -5.19 -7.64
CA VAL A 17 4.48 -6.34 -6.78
C VAL A 17 3.20 -6.63 -6.02
N ASP A 18 2.69 -7.86 -6.18
CA ASP A 18 1.55 -8.34 -5.41
C ASP A 18 2.06 -9.17 -4.24
N ILE A 19 1.63 -8.84 -3.05
CA ILE A 19 2.01 -9.54 -1.83
C ILE A 19 0.77 -10.20 -1.26
N VAL A 20 0.81 -11.52 -1.12
CA VAL A 20 -0.34 -12.30 -0.66
C VAL A 20 0.09 -13.14 0.54
N SER A 21 -0.75 -13.19 1.58
CA SER A 21 -0.48 -14.05 2.72
C SER A 21 -0.56 -15.52 2.34
N ALA A 22 0.09 -16.38 3.14
CA ALA A 22 0.20 -17.81 2.87
C ALA A 22 -1.15 -18.50 2.69
N ASP A 23 -2.16 -18.06 3.43
CA ASP A 23 -3.51 -18.62 3.38
C ASP A 23 -4.46 -17.87 2.44
N GLY A 24 -3.96 -16.82 1.75
CA GLY A 24 -4.78 -16.00 0.87
C GLY A 24 -5.71 -15.02 1.59
N ALA A 25 -5.60 -14.90 2.89
CA ALA A 25 -6.52 -14.08 3.70
C ALA A 25 -6.29 -12.59 3.54
N ALA A 26 -5.11 -12.18 3.10
CA ALA A 26 -4.74 -10.78 2.97
C ALA A 26 -3.87 -10.57 1.74
N MET A 27 -3.99 -9.39 1.14
CA MET A 27 -3.15 -9.00 0.01
C MET A 27 -2.95 -7.50 -0.03
N VAL A 28 -1.88 -7.10 -0.70
CA VAL A 28 -1.61 -5.70 -1.02
C VAL A 28 -0.82 -5.66 -2.33
N CYS A 29 -1.05 -4.63 -3.12
CA CYS A 29 -0.29 -4.40 -4.35
C CYS A 29 0.51 -3.11 -4.20
N VAL A 30 1.74 -3.11 -4.71
CA VAL A 30 2.55 -1.90 -4.80
C VAL A 30 2.91 -1.70 -6.26
N LYS A 31 2.66 -0.51 -6.78
CA LYS A 31 2.97 -0.12 -8.16
C LYS A 31 4.10 0.90 -8.18
N PHE A 32 5.00 0.72 -9.12
CA PHE A 32 6.15 1.61 -9.31
C PHE A 32 6.10 2.23 -10.69
N ASP A 33 5.54 3.43 -10.78
CA ASP A 33 5.53 4.21 -12.01
C ASP A 33 6.78 5.09 -12.03
N LYS A 34 7.85 4.57 -12.62
CA LYS A 34 9.15 5.24 -12.62
C LYS A 34 9.19 6.46 -13.54
N LYS A 35 8.18 6.60 -14.39
CA LYS A 35 8.10 7.74 -15.32
C LYS A 35 7.44 8.94 -14.66
N THR A 36 6.30 8.74 -14.00
CA THR A 36 5.50 9.82 -13.42
C THR A 36 5.91 10.11 -11.97
N PHE A 37 6.18 9.06 -11.20
CA PHE A 37 6.55 9.19 -9.80
C PHE A 37 7.77 8.32 -9.51
N PRO A 38 8.96 8.75 -9.98
CA PRO A 38 10.14 7.88 -9.98
C PRO A 38 10.63 7.46 -8.59
N LYS A 39 10.22 8.15 -7.54
CA LYS A 39 10.67 7.86 -6.18
C LYS A 39 9.56 7.46 -5.23
N ALA A 40 8.37 7.18 -5.74
CA ALA A 40 7.23 6.82 -4.92
C ALA A 40 6.66 5.48 -5.33
N GLY A 41 6.43 4.60 -4.34
CA GLY A 41 5.65 3.39 -4.54
C GLY A 41 4.18 3.70 -4.25
N TYR A 42 3.29 3.28 -5.14
CA TYR A 42 1.86 3.47 -4.95
C TYR A 42 1.24 2.20 -4.37
N ILE A 43 0.71 2.31 -3.16
CA ILE A 43 0.09 1.20 -2.45
C ILE A 43 -1.39 1.15 -2.80
N CYS A 44 -1.85 0.01 -3.27
CA CYS A 44 -3.23 -0.18 -3.67
C CYS A 44 -3.73 -1.58 -3.28
N ASP A 45 -5.04 -1.74 -3.29
CA ASP A 45 -5.69 -3.04 -3.10
C ASP A 45 -5.33 -3.75 -1.80
N LEU A 46 -5.05 -3.00 -0.73
CA LEU A 46 -4.86 -3.60 0.58
C LEU A 46 -6.19 -4.15 1.06
N SER A 47 -6.25 -5.47 1.24
CA SER A 47 -7.46 -6.13 1.67
C SER A 47 -7.17 -7.28 2.62
N VAL A 48 -8.10 -7.51 3.55
CA VAL A 48 -8.08 -8.64 4.48
C VAL A 48 -9.49 -9.20 4.51
N ILE A 49 -9.63 -10.52 4.39
CA ILE A 49 -10.98 -11.13 4.44
C ILE A 49 -11.63 -10.84 5.80
N PRO A 50 -12.97 -10.65 5.85
CA PRO A 50 -13.65 -10.22 7.08
C PRO A 50 -13.39 -11.08 8.31
N THR A 51 -13.27 -12.39 8.15
CA THR A 51 -13.04 -13.32 9.26
C THR A 51 -11.64 -13.20 9.86
N GLN A 52 -10.71 -12.57 9.15
CA GLN A 52 -9.32 -12.41 9.58
C GLN A 52 -8.97 -10.97 9.95
N ARG A 53 -9.96 -10.10 9.97
CA ARG A 53 -9.73 -8.69 10.36
C ARG A 53 -9.52 -8.58 11.87
N LYS A 54 -8.91 -7.46 12.30
CA LYS A 54 -8.60 -7.17 13.71
C LYS A 54 -7.57 -8.12 14.32
N GLN A 55 -6.80 -8.81 13.50
CA GLN A 55 -5.71 -9.70 13.94
C GLN A 55 -4.33 -9.15 13.58
N GLY A 56 -4.25 -7.88 13.18
CA GLY A 56 -2.99 -7.25 12.81
C GLY A 56 -2.51 -7.59 11.40
N LEU A 57 -3.30 -8.29 10.59
CA LEU A 57 -2.90 -8.67 9.23
C LEU A 57 -2.73 -7.46 8.31
N GLY A 58 -3.64 -6.48 8.43
CA GLY A 58 -3.54 -5.26 7.65
C GLY A 58 -2.25 -4.52 7.91
N SER A 59 -1.87 -4.40 9.18
CA SER A 59 -0.61 -3.76 9.58
C SER A 59 0.60 -4.52 9.06
N LYS A 60 0.57 -5.85 9.09
CA LYS A 60 1.65 -6.67 8.55
C LYS A 60 1.76 -6.53 7.05
N MET A 61 0.65 -6.53 6.33
CA MET A 61 0.65 -6.35 4.88
C MET A 61 1.19 -4.96 4.51
N MET A 62 0.79 -3.93 5.25
CA MET A 62 1.32 -2.58 5.06
C MET A 62 2.83 -2.55 5.29
N GLN A 63 3.32 -3.23 6.33
CA GLN A 63 4.75 -3.30 6.59
C GLN A 63 5.50 -3.95 5.44
N TYR A 64 4.99 -5.05 4.90
CA TYR A 64 5.58 -5.70 3.72
C TYR A 64 5.60 -4.75 2.53
N ALA A 65 4.50 -4.03 2.31
CA ALA A 65 4.42 -3.08 1.20
C ALA A 65 5.48 -1.97 1.33
N LEU A 66 5.65 -1.43 2.53
CA LEU A 66 6.66 -0.41 2.78
C LEU A 66 8.08 -0.97 2.62
N ASP A 67 8.31 -2.21 3.05
CA ASP A 67 9.60 -2.86 2.87
C ASP A 67 9.91 -3.07 1.38
N VAL A 68 8.92 -3.47 0.58
CA VAL A 68 9.07 -3.60 -0.87
C VAL A 68 9.42 -2.24 -1.49
N CYS A 69 8.76 -1.16 -1.06
CA CYS A 69 9.10 0.18 -1.52
C CYS A 69 10.57 0.52 -1.23
N ARG A 70 11.05 0.21 -0.02
CA ARG A 70 12.45 0.46 0.35
C ARG A 70 13.41 -0.37 -0.46
N GLU A 71 13.10 -1.63 -0.71
CA GLU A 71 13.91 -2.52 -1.54
C GLU A 71 14.03 -2.04 -2.98
N HIS A 72 13.01 -1.34 -3.47
CA HIS A 72 13.01 -0.73 -4.80
C HIS A 72 13.57 0.70 -4.79
N GLU A 73 14.19 1.09 -3.69
CA GLU A 73 14.84 2.40 -3.54
C GLU A 73 13.86 3.57 -3.64
N MET A 74 12.59 3.35 -3.28
CA MET A 74 11.61 4.42 -3.20
C MET A 74 11.82 5.23 -1.92
N THR A 75 11.68 6.54 -2.02
CA THR A 75 11.79 7.43 -0.87
C THR A 75 10.44 7.78 -0.27
N PHE A 76 9.37 7.50 -0.99
CA PHE A 76 8.00 7.77 -0.56
C PHE A 76 7.08 6.61 -0.87
N ALA A 77 6.03 6.47 -0.08
CA ALA A 77 4.88 5.62 -0.38
C ALA A 77 3.65 6.51 -0.50
N ARG A 78 2.80 6.24 -1.47
CA ARG A 78 1.59 7.01 -1.75
C ARG A 78 0.39 6.08 -1.78
N LEU A 79 -0.77 6.60 -1.42
CA LEU A 79 -2.04 5.88 -1.53
C LEU A 79 -3.20 6.86 -1.67
N HIS A 80 -4.35 6.34 -2.08
CA HIS A 80 -5.61 7.08 -2.09
C HIS A 80 -6.58 6.42 -1.14
N VAL A 81 -7.42 7.22 -0.51
CA VAL A 81 -8.46 6.73 0.40
C VAL A 81 -9.70 7.59 0.24
N ASP A 82 -10.88 6.96 0.33
CA ASP A 82 -12.15 7.68 0.30
C ASP A 82 -12.26 8.57 1.55
N ILE A 83 -12.54 9.86 1.35
CA ILE A 83 -12.67 10.82 2.44
C ILE A 83 -13.73 10.38 3.46
N LYS A 84 -14.77 9.71 3.01
CA LYS A 84 -15.86 9.25 3.87
C LYS A 84 -15.44 8.11 4.79
N ASN A 85 -14.37 7.41 4.46
CA ASN A 85 -13.86 6.34 5.30
C ASN A 85 -12.92 6.92 6.37
N VAL A 86 -13.51 7.60 7.34
CA VAL A 86 -12.78 8.32 8.39
C VAL A 86 -11.87 7.38 9.19
N TRP A 87 -12.37 6.19 9.52
CA TRP A 87 -11.58 5.21 10.26
C TRP A 87 -10.28 4.85 9.51
N LEU A 88 -10.38 4.64 8.21
CA LEU A 88 -9.22 4.25 7.39
C LEU A 88 -8.25 5.43 7.23
N CYS A 89 -8.77 6.64 7.05
CA CYS A 89 -7.93 7.84 7.01
C CYS A 89 -7.12 8.00 8.29
N GLU A 90 -7.76 7.82 9.44
CA GLU A 90 -7.09 7.92 10.74
C GLU A 90 -6.06 6.81 10.92
N TRP A 91 -6.35 5.60 10.43
CA TRP A 91 -5.43 4.47 10.51
C TRP A 91 -4.15 4.76 9.71
N TYR A 92 -4.30 5.29 8.49
CA TYR A 92 -3.14 5.70 7.70
C TYR A 92 -2.35 6.81 8.37
N GLU A 93 -3.02 7.79 8.99
CA GLU A 93 -2.32 8.84 9.73
C GLU A 93 -1.49 8.27 10.88
N ARG A 94 -2.02 7.29 11.61
CA ARG A 94 -1.28 6.62 12.67
C ARG A 94 -0.06 5.86 12.14
N LEU A 95 -0.10 5.42 10.91
CA LEU A 95 1.03 4.77 10.26
C LEU A 95 2.07 5.77 9.73
N GLY A 96 1.81 7.06 9.84
CA GLY A 96 2.74 8.10 9.43
C GLY A 96 2.46 8.72 8.07
N PHE A 97 1.34 8.37 7.43
CA PHE A 97 0.93 9.01 6.19
C PHE A 97 0.35 10.39 6.48
N LYS A 98 0.58 11.32 5.57
CA LYS A 98 0.08 12.69 5.64
C LYS A 98 -0.69 13.01 4.39
N GLU A 99 -1.63 13.92 4.49
CA GLU A 99 -2.38 14.38 3.33
C GLU A 99 -1.44 15.09 2.34
N LEU A 100 -1.48 14.67 1.09
CA LEU A 100 -0.77 15.32 0.00
C LEU A 100 -1.72 16.20 -0.81
N SER A 101 -2.90 15.69 -1.12
CA SER A 101 -3.93 16.43 -1.87
C SER A 101 -5.29 15.79 -1.62
N ARG A 102 -6.35 16.49 -2.00
CA ARG A 102 -7.70 15.94 -1.93
C ARG A 102 -8.60 16.53 -3.00
N ASP A 103 -9.61 15.77 -3.38
CA ASP A 103 -10.73 16.28 -4.17
C ASP A 103 -12.04 16.03 -3.39
N GLU A 104 -13.17 16.03 -4.08
CA GLU A 104 -14.47 15.83 -3.43
C GLU A 104 -14.69 14.42 -2.88
N HIS A 105 -13.94 13.45 -3.37
CA HIS A 105 -14.15 12.04 -3.08
C HIS A 105 -12.97 11.36 -2.39
N GLU A 106 -11.77 11.71 -2.78
CA GLU A 106 -10.57 11.01 -2.35
C GLU A 106 -9.54 11.93 -1.74
N LEU A 107 -8.81 11.36 -0.79
CA LEU A 107 -7.64 11.95 -0.17
C LEU A 107 -6.44 11.18 -0.66
N GLU A 108 -5.45 11.89 -1.21
CA GLU A 108 -4.17 11.29 -1.51
C GLU A 108 -3.24 11.50 -0.33
N MET A 109 -2.60 10.44 0.13
CA MET A 109 -1.71 10.48 1.27
C MET A 109 -0.32 10.02 0.87
N ILE A 110 0.68 10.53 1.56
CA ILE A 110 2.09 10.24 1.31
C ILE A 110 2.81 9.99 2.63
N LYS A 111 3.76 9.07 2.58
CA LYS A 111 4.65 8.77 3.71
C LYS A 111 6.08 8.79 3.23
N GLU A 112 6.94 9.49 3.95
CA GLU A 112 8.39 9.44 3.73
C GLU A 112 8.94 8.14 4.32
N LEU A 113 9.78 7.49 3.56
CA LEU A 113 10.36 6.19 3.94
C LEU A 113 11.76 6.30 4.52
#